data_174f2b5dc426dbb4a566714405e357a5
#
_entry.id   174f2b5dc426dbb4a566714405e357a5
#
_cell.length_a   1.000
_cell.length_b   1.000
_cell.length_c   1.000
_cell.angle_alpha   90.00
_cell.angle_beta   90.00
_cell.angle_gamma   90.00
#
_symmetry.space_group_name_H-M   'P 1'
#
loop_
_entity.id
_entity.type
_entity.pdbx_description
1 polymer ?
#
loop_
_entity_poly.entity_id
_entity_poly.type
_entity_poly.pdbx_seq_one_letter_code
_entity_poly.pdbx_strand_id
1 'polypeptide(L)'
;MDNDPVRLIKTKSTKPRKVKWTREQVLLFLDTAYGNFRWRSIGLIVHMAYEWAQRVGDMRTLTWENINFSAQRIDLTQSKRGADVHLPIPDDLLSMLRQQSQDFGFQNYVAPKTTPVAGAYVPYAIDHIDDAINEVKEAAGLPKKLTAMDLRRTAITEMVEAGVETLELMQVTGHRNPESVKPYLVNTFSGASNALNKRRSKDDQH
;
A
#
# COMPACT_ATOMS: atom_id res chain seq x y z
N MET A 1 -23.38 41.03 6.31
CA MET A 1 -21.92 40.87 6.43
C MET A 1 -21.67 39.48 7.04
N ASP A 2 -21.48 38.48 6.16
CA ASP A 2 -21.23 37.10 6.60
C ASP A 2 -19.78 36.98 7.09
N ASN A 3 -19.63 36.94 8.39
CA ASN A 3 -18.36 36.63 9.06
C ASN A 3 -18.25 35.12 9.21
N ASP A 4 -17.71 34.43 8.19
CA ASP A 4 -17.41 33.01 8.28
C ASP A 4 -16.09 32.83 9.06
N PRO A 5 -16.13 32.35 10.33
CA PRO A 5 -14.93 32.21 11.17
C PRO A 5 -13.99 31.11 10.68
N VAL A 6 -14.42 30.23 9.74
CA VAL A 6 -13.62 29.14 9.21
C VAL A 6 -12.60 29.60 8.15
N ARG A 7 -12.83 30.79 7.55
CA ARG A 7 -11.91 31.36 6.53
C ARG A 7 -10.52 31.76 7.06
N LEU A 8 -10.34 31.85 8.37
CA LEU A 8 -9.08 32.30 8.99
C LEU A 8 -8.16 31.16 9.46
N ILE A 9 -8.60 29.89 9.39
CA ILE A 9 -7.74 28.77 9.75
C ILE A 9 -6.89 28.42 8.53
N LYS A 10 -5.75 29.10 8.38
CA LYS A 10 -4.67 28.62 7.51
C LYS A 10 -4.17 27.30 8.07
N THR A 11 -4.64 26.17 7.53
CA THR A 11 -4.02 24.87 7.79
C THR A 11 -2.55 24.97 7.39
N LYS A 12 -1.65 24.91 8.38
CA LYS A 12 -0.21 24.83 8.11
C LYS A 12 0.02 23.64 7.22
N SER A 13 0.41 23.89 5.97
CA SER A 13 0.90 22.84 5.07
C SER A 13 2.14 22.25 5.73
N THR A 14 1.99 21.09 6.33
CA THR A 14 3.12 20.32 6.85
C THR A 14 3.97 19.89 5.66
N LYS A 15 5.29 20.14 5.72
CA LYS A 15 6.22 19.68 4.69
C LYS A 15 6.03 18.19 4.46
N PRO A 16 6.01 17.72 3.21
CA PRO A 16 5.87 16.31 2.92
C PRO A 16 6.91 15.48 3.68
N ARG A 17 6.46 14.43 4.35
CA ARG A 17 7.33 13.51 5.07
C ARG A 17 8.28 12.83 4.06
N LYS A 18 9.59 12.83 4.32
CA LYS A 18 10.61 12.26 3.43
C LYS A 18 10.98 10.81 3.76
N VAL A 19 10.40 10.23 4.81
CA VAL A 19 10.70 8.87 5.24
C VAL A 19 10.06 7.88 4.27
N LYS A 20 10.82 6.88 3.83
CA LYS A 20 10.36 5.73 3.04
C LYS A 20 10.98 4.45 3.62
N TRP A 21 10.30 3.34 3.42
CA TRP A 21 10.85 2.02 3.67
C TRP A 21 11.88 1.68 2.58
N THR A 22 12.83 0.80 2.89
CA THR A 22 13.57 0.10 1.84
C THR A 22 12.91 -1.25 1.56
N ARG A 23 13.18 -1.83 0.39
CA ARG A 23 12.68 -3.17 0.05
C ARG A 23 13.10 -4.22 1.09
N GLU A 24 14.35 -4.17 1.55
CA GLU A 24 14.88 -5.07 2.57
C GLU A 24 14.11 -4.93 3.89
N GLN A 25 13.72 -3.71 4.27
CA GLN A 25 12.91 -3.47 5.48
C GLN A 25 11.50 -4.03 5.35
N VAL A 26 10.89 -3.92 4.17
CA VAL A 26 9.58 -4.53 3.91
C VAL A 26 9.70 -6.04 3.98
N LEU A 27 10.67 -6.65 3.31
CA LEU A 27 10.88 -8.10 3.32
C LEU A 27 11.14 -8.63 4.73
N LEU A 28 11.98 -7.96 5.52
CA LEU A 28 12.25 -8.32 6.91
C LEU A 28 10.99 -8.23 7.79
N PHE A 29 10.16 -7.20 7.56
CA PHE A 29 8.87 -7.09 8.25
C PHE A 29 7.95 -8.27 7.90
N LEU A 30 7.83 -8.61 6.61
CA LEU A 30 6.97 -9.69 6.13
C LEU A 30 7.44 -11.05 6.65
N ASP A 31 8.73 -11.33 6.60
CA ASP A 31 9.31 -12.56 7.14
C ASP A 31 8.99 -12.72 8.64
N THR A 32 9.21 -11.67 9.41
CA THR A 32 8.89 -11.63 10.85
C THR A 32 7.39 -11.85 11.10
N ALA A 33 6.54 -11.17 10.33
CA ALA A 33 5.08 -11.26 10.50
C ALA A 33 4.54 -12.62 10.11
N TYR A 34 5.00 -13.18 9.01
CA TYR A 34 4.54 -14.50 8.51
C TYR A 34 5.10 -15.65 9.33
N GLY A 35 6.23 -15.48 10.00
CA GLY A 35 6.76 -16.45 10.97
C GLY A 35 5.92 -16.61 12.23
N ASN A 36 4.92 -15.74 12.47
CA ASN A 36 4.07 -15.78 13.65
C ASN A 36 2.58 -15.67 13.27
N PHE A 37 1.80 -16.70 13.59
CA PHE A 37 0.36 -16.73 13.29
C PHE A 37 -0.39 -15.49 13.80
N ARG A 38 -0.05 -14.99 15.00
CA ARG A 38 -0.66 -13.79 15.58
C ARG A 38 -0.49 -12.55 14.69
N TRP A 39 0.64 -12.43 13.99
CA TRP A 39 0.98 -11.27 13.16
C TRP A 39 0.69 -11.47 11.67
N ARG A 40 0.31 -12.69 11.25
CA ARG A 40 0.13 -13.02 9.83
C ARG A 40 -0.84 -12.09 9.12
N SER A 41 -1.98 -11.76 9.74
CA SER A 41 -2.95 -10.81 9.15
C SER A 41 -2.37 -9.40 9.02
N ILE A 42 -1.53 -8.96 9.97
CA ILE A 42 -0.82 -7.67 9.86
C ILE A 42 0.22 -7.73 8.74
N GLY A 43 0.96 -8.81 8.63
CA GLY A 43 1.88 -9.06 7.51
C GLY A 43 1.15 -8.96 6.18
N LEU A 44 0.00 -9.60 6.06
CA LEU A 44 -0.80 -9.58 4.83
C LEU A 44 -1.33 -8.18 4.49
N ILE A 45 -1.80 -7.42 5.48
CA ILE A 45 -2.23 -6.02 5.29
C ILE A 45 -1.07 -5.16 4.77
N VAL A 46 0.12 -5.29 5.36
CA VAL A 46 1.32 -4.54 4.94
C VAL A 46 1.78 -4.99 3.55
N HIS A 47 1.78 -6.29 3.27
CA HIS A 47 2.14 -6.83 1.96
C HIS A 47 1.22 -6.28 0.87
N MET A 48 -0.10 -6.39 1.05
CA MET A 48 -1.09 -5.83 0.13
C MET A 48 -0.94 -4.31 -0.05
N ALA A 49 -0.71 -3.58 1.04
CA ALA A 49 -0.56 -2.12 0.98
C ALA A 49 0.70 -1.70 0.21
N TYR A 50 1.80 -2.43 0.37
CA TYR A 50 3.05 -2.19 -0.33
C TYR A 50 2.95 -2.61 -1.80
N GLU A 51 2.56 -3.86 -2.06
CA GLU A 51 2.54 -4.43 -3.41
C GLU A 51 1.60 -3.66 -4.35
N TRP A 52 0.41 -3.35 -3.87
CA TRP A 52 -0.58 -2.64 -4.67
C TRP A 52 -0.56 -1.11 -4.49
N ALA A 53 0.41 -0.58 -3.77
CA ALA A 53 0.48 0.84 -3.45
C ALA A 53 -0.85 1.39 -2.89
N GLN A 54 -1.59 0.59 -2.11
CA GLN A 54 -2.88 0.97 -1.53
C GLN A 54 -2.73 1.50 -0.11
N ARG A 55 -3.80 2.10 0.42
CA ARG A 55 -3.81 2.55 1.81
C ARG A 55 -4.02 1.37 2.74
N VAL A 56 -3.27 1.33 3.84
CA VAL A 56 -3.48 0.32 4.90
C VAL A 56 -4.92 0.30 5.39
N GLY A 57 -5.58 1.46 5.43
CA GLY A 57 -7.00 1.57 5.77
C GLY A 57 -7.93 0.79 4.83
N ASP A 58 -7.65 0.75 3.53
CA ASP A 58 -8.41 -0.02 2.56
C ASP A 58 -8.07 -1.52 2.67
N MET A 59 -6.80 -1.86 2.83
CA MET A 59 -6.35 -3.26 2.91
C MET A 59 -6.85 -4.00 4.17
N ARG A 60 -6.95 -3.30 5.31
CA ARG A 60 -7.46 -3.91 6.55
C ARG A 60 -8.93 -4.32 6.49
N THR A 61 -9.71 -3.70 5.60
CA THR A 61 -11.15 -3.98 5.42
C THR A 61 -11.47 -4.74 4.15
N LEU A 62 -10.44 -5.18 3.41
CA LEU A 62 -10.62 -5.97 2.20
C LEU A 62 -11.37 -7.26 2.53
N THR A 63 -12.35 -7.61 1.69
CA THR A 63 -13.15 -8.82 1.83
C THR A 63 -12.78 -9.85 0.78
N TRP A 64 -13.15 -11.11 0.99
CA TRP A 64 -12.93 -12.18 0.01
C TRP A 64 -13.66 -11.94 -1.32
N GLU A 65 -14.75 -11.19 -1.32
CA GLU A 65 -15.46 -10.78 -2.53
C GLU A 65 -14.62 -9.92 -3.47
N ASN A 66 -13.63 -9.20 -2.92
CA ASN A 66 -12.69 -8.41 -3.71
C ASN A 66 -11.63 -9.27 -4.42
N ILE A 67 -11.45 -10.55 -4.03
CA ILE A 67 -10.39 -11.42 -4.54
C ILE A 67 -10.94 -12.36 -5.61
N ASN A 68 -10.44 -12.24 -6.81
CA ASN A 68 -10.70 -13.21 -7.87
C ASN A 68 -9.47 -14.13 -8.03
N PHE A 69 -9.49 -15.29 -7.39
CA PHE A 69 -8.39 -16.25 -7.43
C PHE A 69 -8.15 -16.86 -8.82
N SER A 70 -9.21 -17.04 -9.63
CA SER A 70 -9.08 -17.62 -10.97
C SER A 70 -8.49 -16.62 -11.97
N ALA A 71 -8.85 -15.35 -11.85
CA ALA A 71 -8.28 -14.27 -12.68
C ALA A 71 -7.00 -13.67 -12.07
N GLN A 72 -6.58 -14.11 -10.87
CA GLN A 72 -5.44 -13.59 -10.11
C GLN A 72 -5.45 -12.05 -10.02
N ARG A 73 -6.60 -11.50 -9.64
CA ARG A 73 -6.76 -10.04 -9.50
C ARG A 73 -7.59 -9.67 -8.28
N ILE A 74 -7.44 -8.43 -7.84
CA ILE A 74 -8.38 -7.80 -6.93
C ILE A 74 -9.21 -6.74 -7.65
N ASP A 75 -10.44 -6.58 -7.20
CA ASP A 75 -11.35 -5.52 -7.62
C ASP A 75 -11.73 -4.71 -6.37
N LEU A 76 -11.26 -3.46 -6.28
CA LEU A 76 -11.37 -2.63 -5.08
C LEU A 76 -11.89 -1.24 -5.41
N THR A 77 -12.91 -0.78 -4.67
CA THR A 77 -13.30 0.64 -4.61
C THR A 77 -12.64 1.30 -3.39
N GLN A 78 -11.75 2.27 -3.63
CA GLN A 78 -11.02 2.96 -2.55
C GLN A 78 -11.96 3.79 -1.67
N SER A 79 -11.87 3.64 -0.34
CA SER A 79 -12.76 4.30 0.63
C SER A 79 -12.69 5.83 0.60
N LYS A 80 -11.50 6.42 0.38
CA LYS A 80 -11.30 7.87 0.49
C LYS A 80 -11.77 8.66 -0.74
N ARG A 81 -11.71 8.09 -1.95
CA ARG A 81 -11.97 8.80 -3.22
C ARG A 81 -12.95 8.10 -4.14
N GLY A 82 -13.46 6.92 -3.76
CA GLY A 82 -14.35 6.12 -4.57
C GLY A 82 -13.75 5.75 -5.94
N ALA A 83 -12.41 5.60 -6.02
CA ALA A 83 -11.77 5.17 -7.24
C ALA A 83 -11.77 3.64 -7.29
N ASP A 84 -12.22 3.10 -8.42
CA ASP A 84 -12.13 1.68 -8.68
C ASP A 84 -10.73 1.36 -9.23
N VAL A 85 -10.14 0.30 -8.71
CA VAL A 85 -8.86 -0.24 -9.16
C VAL A 85 -8.96 -1.75 -9.35
N HIS A 86 -8.32 -2.23 -10.40
CA HIS A 86 -8.26 -3.65 -10.76
C HIS A 86 -6.78 -4.03 -10.83
N LEU A 87 -6.28 -4.77 -9.83
CA LEU A 87 -4.86 -4.99 -9.67
C LEU A 87 -4.52 -6.48 -9.78
N PRO A 88 -3.45 -6.85 -10.47
CA PRO A 88 -2.98 -8.23 -10.51
C PRO A 88 -2.48 -8.65 -9.12
N ILE A 89 -2.56 -9.95 -8.85
CA ILE A 89 -2.04 -10.56 -7.63
C ILE A 89 -0.74 -11.30 -8.01
N PRO A 90 0.45 -10.84 -7.56
CA PRO A 90 1.70 -11.56 -7.78
C PRO A 90 1.71 -12.91 -7.06
N ASP A 91 2.54 -13.85 -7.54
CA ASP A 91 2.52 -15.25 -7.10
C ASP A 91 2.83 -15.43 -5.61
N ASP A 92 3.73 -14.65 -5.05
CA ASP A 92 4.08 -14.67 -3.62
C ASP A 92 2.90 -14.22 -2.75
N LEU A 93 2.26 -13.10 -3.09
CA LEU A 93 1.06 -12.62 -2.41
C LEU A 93 -0.13 -13.58 -2.63
N LEU A 94 -0.28 -14.14 -3.84
CA LEU A 94 -1.32 -15.12 -4.15
C LEU A 94 -1.21 -16.37 -3.26
N SER A 95 0.01 -16.85 -3.04
CA SER A 95 0.29 -17.99 -2.15
C SER A 95 -0.14 -17.68 -0.71
N MET A 96 0.18 -16.49 -0.22
CA MET A 96 -0.22 -16.04 1.12
C MET A 96 -1.75 -15.87 1.24
N LEU A 97 -2.41 -15.31 0.22
CA LEU A 97 -3.86 -15.18 0.19
C LEU A 97 -4.57 -16.53 0.18
N ARG A 98 -4.05 -17.52 -0.55
CA ARG A 98 -4.59 -18.90 -0.55
C ARG A 98 -4.45 -19.56 0.82
N GLN A 99 -3.30 -19.44 1.46
CA GLN A 99 -3.10 -19.95 2.82
C GLN A 99 -4.04 -19.25 3.81
N GLN A 100 -4.16 -17.93 3.73
CA GLN A 100 -5.07 -17.16 4.58
C GLN A 100 -6.53 -17.55 4.37
N SER A 101 -6.94 -17.85 3.13
CA SER A 101 -8.28 -18.31 2.79
C SER A 101 -8.61 -19.68 3.40
N GLN A 102 -7.64 -20.58 3.54
CA GLN A 102 -7.84 -21.86 4.22
C GLN A 102 -8.19 -21.68 5.70
N ASP A 103 -7.57 -20.70 6.36
CA ASP A 103 -7.76 -20.48 7.80
C ASP A 103 -8.89 -19.50 8.12
N PHE A 104 -9.19 -18.55 7.24
CA PHE A 104 -10.14 -17.46 7.47
C PHE A 104 -11.19 -17.27 6.36
N GLY A 105 -11.27 -18.17 5.38
CA GLY A 105 -12.25 -18.07 4.28
C GLY A 105 -13.72 -18.24 4.71
N PHE A 106 -13.96 -18.72 5.94
CA PHE A 106 -15.31 -18.90 6.50
C PHE A 106 -15.93 -17.59 7.01
N GLN A 107 -15.21 -16.48 7.02
CA GLN A 107 -15.66 -15.14 7.40
C GLN A 107 -15.29 -14.12 6.31
N ASN A 108 -15.79 -12.88 6.38
CA ASN A 108 -15.78 -11.95 5.26
C ASN A 108 -14.41 -11.31 4.96
N TYR A 109 -13.58 -11.05 5.98
CA TYR A 109 -12.37 -10.24 5.83
C TYR A 109 -11.16 -11.06 5.41
N VAL A 110 -10.35 -10.53 4.49
CA VAL A 110 -9.11 -11.18 4.05
C VAL A 110 -8.08 -11.24 5.18
N ALA A 111 -7.95 -10.17 5.95
CA ALA A 111 -6.95 -10.07 7.02
C ALA A 111 -7.59 -9.61 8.35
N PRO A 112 -8.44 -10.44 8.98
CA PRO A 112 -9.06 -10.11 10.25
C PRO A 112 -8.05 -10.19 11.40
N LYS A 113 -8.44 -9.72 12.58
CA LYS A 113 -7.72 -10.07 13.81
C LYS A 113 -7.70 -11.58 13.96
N THR A 114 -6.54 -12.15 14.26
CA THR A 114 -6.37 -13.60 14.45
C THR A 114 -7.04 -14.14 15.71
N THR A 115 -7.37 -13.24 16.66
CA THR A 115 -8.16 -13.53 17.84
C THR A 115 -9.54 -12.89 17.68
N PRO A 116 -10.64 -13.68 17.78
CA PRO A 116 -11.98 -13.14 17.66
C PRO A 116 -12.31 -12.16 18.81
N VAL A 117 -13.12 -11.16 18.50
CA VAL A 117 -13.65 -10.18 19.46
C VAL A 117 -15.13 -10.45 19.63
N ALA A 118 -15.57 -10.72 20.85
CA ALA A 118 -16.96 -11.12 21.15
C ALA A 118 -17.47 -12.27 20.23
N GLY A 119 -16.61 -13.24 19.94
CA GLY A 119 -16.93 -14.40 19.11
C GLY A 119 -16.91 -14.17 17.61
N ALA A 120 -16.60 -12.97 17.13
CA ALA A 120 -16.54 -12.63 15.71
C ALA A 120 -15.13 -12.25 15.27
N TYR A 121 -14.74 -12.64 14.05
CA TYR A 121 -13.53 -12.16 13.40
C TYR A 121 -13.80 -10.79 12.78
N VAL A 122 -13.07 -9.78 13.24
CA VAL A 122 -13.26 -8.38 12.85
C VAL A 122 -11.98 -7.80 12.28
N PRO A 123 -12.04 -6.78 11.42
CA PRO A 123 -10.85 -6.09 10.95
C PRO A 123 -10.16 -5.34 12.10
N TYR A 124 -8.88 -5.05 11.93
CA TYR A 124 -8.16 -4.14 12.84
C TYR A 124 -8.84 -2.77 12.83
N ALA A 125 -9.04 -2.15 14.00
CA ALA A 125 -9.51 -0.78 14.06
C ALA A 125 -8.46 0.17 13.47
N ILE A 126 -8.91 1.24 12.79
CA ILE A 126 -7.99 2.17 12.11
C ILE A 126 -7.05 2.86 13.11
N ASP A 127 -7.53 3.13 14.31
CA ASP A 127 -6.77 3.82 15.37
C ASP A 127 -5.76 2.89 16.08
N HIS A 128 -5.85 1.57 15.88
CA HIS A 128 -5.00 0.58 16.53
C HIS A 128 -4.15 -0.25 15.56
N ILE A 129 -4.27 -0.03 14.24
CA ILE A 129 -3.49 -0.80 13.28
C ILE A 129 -2.00 -0.41 13.33
N ASP A 130 -1.70 0.84 13.61
CA ASP A 130 -0.32 1.32 13.76
C ASP A 130 0.37 0.67 14.96
N ASP A 131 -0.36 0.40 16.06
CA ASP A 131 0.17 -0.31 17.24
C ASP A 131 0.57 -1.75 16.86
N ALA A 132 -0.32 -2.45 16.14
CA ALA A 132 -0.04 -3.82 15.69
C ALA A 132 1.14 -3.89 14.71
N ILE A 133 1.27 -2.91 13.81
CA ILE A 133 2.43 -2.79 12.90
C ILE A 133 3.69 -2.47 13.72
N ASN A 134 3.61 -1.64 14.75
CA ASN A 134 4.75 -1.31 15.60
C ASN A 134 5.25 -2.52 16.39
N GLU A 135 4.36 -3.41 16.88
CA GLU A 135 4.78 -4.68 17.51
C GLU A 135 5.67 -5.51 16.58
N VAL A 136 5.26 -5.69 15.32
CA VAL A 136 6.04 -6.45 14.33
C VAL A 136 7.35 -5.75 14.00
N LYS A 137 7.34 -4.42 13.83
CA LYS A 137 8.56 -3.63 13.59
C LYS A 137 9.56 -3.77 14.72
N GLU A 138 9.10 -3.74 15.96
CA GLU A 138 9.95 -3.91 17.14
C GLU A 138 10.58 -5.31 17.16
N ALA A 139 9.78 -6.35 16.92
CA ALA A 139 10.27 -7.73 16.83
C ALA A 139 11.26 -7.92 15.67
N ALA A 140 11.08 -7.22 14.55
CA ALA A 140 11.99 -7.22 13.40
C ALA A 140 13.22 -6.32 13.57
N GLY A 141 13.34 -5.57 14.66
CA GLY A 141 14.44 -4.60 14.85
C GLY A 141 14.39 -3.42 13.89
N LEU A 142 13.23 -3.09 13.34
CA LEU A 142 13.06 -2.02 12.36
C LEU A 142 12.97 -0.63 13.01
N PRO A 143 13.40 0.44 12.31
CA PRO A 143 13.36 1.79 12.84
C PRO A 143 11.94 2.26 13.21
N LYS A 144 11.78 2.82 14.41
CA LYS A 144 10.48 3.36 14.90
C LYS A 144 9.88 4.43 13.99
N LYS A 145 10.73 5.21 13.28
CA LYS A 145 10.30 6.29 12.38
C LYS A 145 9.49 5.82 11.14
N LEU A 146 9.57 4.55 10.76
CA LEU A 146 8.80 3.98 9.65
C LEU A 146 7.32 3.87 10.06
N THR A 147 6.40 4.32 9.19
CA THR A 147 4.96 4.22 9.43
C THR A 147 4.25 3.49 8.31
N ALA A 148 3.04 3.00 8.59
CA ALA A 148 2.19 2.36 7.59
C ALA A 148 1.87 3.28 6.39
N MET A 149 1.75 4.60 6.63
CA MET A 149 1.51 5.58 5.56
C MET A 149 2.69 5.69 4.58
N ASP A 150 3.90 5.40 5.04
CA ASP A 150 5.10 5.47 4.21
C ASP A 150 5.17 4.31 3.19
N LEU A 151 4.46 3.18 3.41
CA LEU A 151 4.44 2.02 2.49
C LEU A 151 3.95 2.40 1.09
N ARG A 152 2.78 3.04 1.01
CA ARG A 152 2.23 3.50 -0.28
C ARG A 152 3.16 4.49 -0.97
N ARG A 153 3.78 5.40 -0.22
CA ARG A 153 4.79 6.32 -0.75
C ARG A 153 5.99 5.57 -1.30
N THR A 154 6.47 4.57 -0.56
CA THR A 154 7.60 3.73 -0.97
C THR A 154 7.29 3.06 -2.31
N ALA A 155 6.18 2.32 -2.42
CA ALA A 155 5.77 1.64 -3.64
C ALA A 155 5.62 2.59 -4.84
N ILE A 156 4.98 3.75 -4.64
CA ILE A 156 4.85 4.76 -5.70
C ILE A 156 6.23 5.30 -6.13
N THR A 157 7.12 5.56 -5.18
CA THR A 157 8.46 6.06 -5.49
C THR A 157 9.27 5.02 -6.27
N GLU A 158 9.19 3.75 -5.89
CA GLU A 158 9.85 2.63 -6.60
C GLU A 158 9.34 2.49 -8.04
N MET A 159 8.01 2.59 -8.26
CA MET A 159 7.44 2.60 -9.61
C MET A 159 7.95 3.78 -10.44
N VAL A 160 8.03 4.98 -9.87
CA VAL A 160 8.59 6.16 -10.54
C VAL A 160 10.08 5.96 -10.85
N GLU A 161 10.87 5.43 -9.91
CA GLU A 161 12.29 5.12 -10.09
C GLU A 161 12.51 4.03 -11.17
N ALA A 162 11.58 3.08 -11.30
CA ALA A 162 11.56 2.07 -12.36
C ALA A 162 11.13 2.62 -13.73
N GLY A 163 10.67 3.87 -13.80
CA GLY A 163 10.27 4.52 -15.05
C GLY A 163 8.87 4.18 -15.54
N VAL A 164 7.98 3.77 -14.62
CA VAL A 164 6.55 3.56 -14.89
C VAL A 164 5.92 4.88 -15.34
N GLU A 165 5.12 4.84 -16.39
CA GLU A 165 4.46 6.03 -16.92
C GLU A 165 3.38 6.56 -15.95
N THR A 166 3.17 7.88 -15.98
CA THR A 166 2.23 8.53 -15.05
C THR A 166 0.81 7.96 -15.13
N LEU A 167 0.33 7.61 -16.33
CA LEU A 167 -0.99 7.02 -16.52
C LEU A 167 -1.09 5.61 -15.92
N GLU A 168 -0.09 4.77 -16.11
CA GLU A 168 -0.01 3.43 -15.51
C GLU A 168 0.03 3.53 -13.98
N LEU A 169 0.86 4.44 -13.45
CA LEU A 169 0.93 4.72 -12.03
C LEU A 169 -0.42 5.16 -11.45
N MET A 170 -1.19 5.96 -12.20
CA MET A 170 -2.54 6.37 -11.79
C MET A 170 -3.52 5.20 -11.78
N GLN A 171 -3.42 4.26 -12.71
CA GLN A 171 -4.25 3.04 -12.74
C GLN A 171 -4.00 2.18 -11.49
N VAL A 172 -2.74 1.98 -11.10
CA VAL A 172 -2.40 1.23 -9.88
C VAL A 172 -2.87 1.97 -8.63
N THR A 173 -2.60 3.26 -8.55
CA THR A 173 -2.81 4.03 -7.31
C THR A 173 -4.23 4.58 -7.15
N GLY A 174 -5.06 4.54 -8.19
CA GLY A 174 -6.40 5.13 -8.19
C GLY A 174 -6.41 6.66 -8.13
N HIS A 175 -5.34 7.34 -8.54
CA HIS A 175 -5.32 8.79 -8.64
C HIS A 175 -6.09 9.24 -9.89
N ARG A 176 -7.13 10.08 -9.71
CA ARG A 176 -7.92 10.64 -10.80
C ARG A 176 -7.30 11.89 -11.44
N ASN A 177 -6.38 12.55 -10.74
CA ASN A 177 -5.73 13.77 -11.22
C ASN A 177 -4.21 13.58 -11.19
N PRO A 178 -3.49 13.81 -12.32
CA PRO A 178 -2.04 13.76 -12.39
C PRO A 178 -1.32 14.65 -11.37
N GLU A 179 -1.92 15.80 -11.00
CA GLU A 179 -1.39 16.68 -9.96
C GLU A 179 -1.19 15.97 -8.61
N SER A 180 -2.03 14.96 -8.33
CA SER A 180 -1.92 14.18 -7.10
C SER A 180 -0.69 13.25 -7.09
N VAL A 181 -0.10 12.99 -8.24
CA VAL A 181 1.10 12.17 -8.41
C VAL A 181 2.38 13.02 -8.33
N LYS A 182 2.30 14.32 -8.63
CA LYS A 182 3.45 15.24 -8.61
C LYS A 182 4.34 15.15 -7.35
N PRO A 183 3.82 14.98 -6.11
CA PRO A 183 4.66 14.86 -4.93
C PRO A 183 5.61 13.65 -4.94
N TYR A 184 5.34 12.67 -5.79
CA TYR A 184 6.14 11.45 -5.96
C TYR A 184 7.08 11.52 -7.16
N LEU A 185 6.82 12.44 -8.11
CA LEU A 185 7.68 12.68 -9.27
C LEU A 185 8.91 13.48 -8.80
N VAL A 186 9.82 12.83 -8.11
CA VAL A 186 11.08 13.43 -7.71
C VAL A 186 12.05 13.29 -8.87
N ASN A 187 12.77 14.38 -9.22
CA ASN A 187 13.87 14.31 -10.16
C ASN A 187 14.95 13.38 -9.62
N THR A 188 15.00 12.15 -10.13
CA THR A 188 16.01 11.16 -9.77
C THR A 188 17.04 11.06 -10.90
N PHE A 189 18.28 10.74 -10.54
CA PHE A 189 19.32 10.47 -11.55
C PHE A 189 18.92 9.27 -12.43
N SER A 190 18.32 8.23 -11.85
CA SER A 190 17.82 7.07 -12.60
C SER A 190 16.72 7.44 -13.59
N GLY A 191 15.76 8.28 -13.19
CA GLY A 191 14.72 8.77 -14.10
C GLY A 191 15.27 9.55 -15.28
N ALA A 192 16.23 10.45 -15.03
CA ALA A 192 16.92 11.18 -16.09
C ALA A 192 17.73 10.26 -17.02
N SER A 193 18.45 9.28 -16.44
CA SER A 193 19.22 8.29 -17.19
C SER A 193 18.32 7.43 -18.08
N ASN A 194 17.20 6.93 -17.52
CA ASN A 194 16.22 6.14 -18.26
C ASN A 194 15.61 6.92 -19.45
N ALA A 195 15.25 8.19 -19.23
CA ALA A 195 14.72 9.05 -20.30
C ALA A 195 15.74 9.25 -21.43
N LEU A 196 17.01 9.47 -21.10
CA LEU A 196 18.08 9.62 -22.09
C LEU A 196 18.36 8.31 -22.83
N ASN A 197 18.32 7.17 -22.15
CA ASN A 197 18.51 5.86 -22.76
C ASN A 197 17.33 5.50 -23.70
N LYS A 198 16.10 5.73 -23.29
CA LYS A 198 14.91 5.55 -24.16
C LYS A 198 14.98 6.40 -25.43
N ARG A 199 15.51 7.62 -25.35
CA ARG A 199 15.73 8.47 -26.55
C ARG A 199 16.76 7.85 -27.50
N ARG A 200 17.89 7.36 -26.96
CA ARG A 200 18.96 6.77 -27.77
C ARG A 200 18.55 5.46 -28.45
N SER A 201 17.81 4.59 -27.74
CA SER A 201 17.34 3.32 -28.34
C SER A 201 16.31 3.50 -29.47
N LYS A 202 15.70 4.69 -29.62
CA LYS A 202 14.87 5.02 -30.79
C LYS A 202 15.67 5.36 -32.02
N ASP A 203 16.87 5.93 -31.83
CA ASP A 203 17.74 6.31 -32.94
C ASP A 203 18.42 5.07 -33.58
N ASP A 204 18.56 3.97 -32.82
CA ASP A 204 19.18 2.70 -33.32
C ASP A 204 18.18 1.81 -34.10
N GLN A 205 16.91 2.20 -34.26
CA GLN A 205 15.87 1.46 -34.99
C GLN A 205 15.53 2.09 -36.37
N HIS A 206 16.29 3.09 -36.81
CA HIS A 206 16.23 3.72 -38.15
C HIS A 206 17.56 3.60 -38.84
#